data_3def36ba58879a40a2727eee561d7ee6
#
_entry.id   3def36ba58879a40a2727eee561d7ee6
#
_cell.length_a   1.000
_cell.length_b   1.000
_cell.length_c   1.000
_cell.angle_alpha   90.00
_cell.angle_beta   90.00
_cell.angle_gamma   90.00
#
_symmetry.space_group_name_H-M   'P 1'
#
loop_
_entity.id
_entity.type
_entity.pdbx_description
1 polymer ?
#
loop_
_entity_poly.entity_id
_entity_poly.type
_entity_poly.pdbx_seq_one_letter_code
_entity_poly.pdbx_strand_id
1 'polypeptide(L)'
;MSQEILSDITRSPIGVFDSGVWGLTVVREIMRQIPNESICYFGDTARVPYGSKSKETVTRFSRQIVRFLRKHQVKTIVIACNTASAYALDELEKEIDIPIIGVVRPGAKVAAEVTKNGKIGVIATEATIGSQIYTQYIKEINSDVTIYGKACPLFVPLVEEGLWQDPVTDEIAKRYLSELIDIGIDTLIMGCTHYPLIRSTIGRVIGEDVTLVNPAYETALELKSMLKERGLLNQEAPKLGSNQYQFYVSDAAGKFKQFANSIIKYGILSAKTVNIEDY
;
A
#
# COMPACT_ATOMS: atom_id res chain seq x y z
N MET A 1 0.83 25.31 -21.31
CA MET A 1 0.15 25.39 -20.00
C MET A 1 0.73 26.58 -19.27
N SER A 2 -0.08 27.52 -18.75
CA SER A 2 0.45 28.70 -18.04
C SER A 2 1.13 28.29 -16.72
N GLN A 3 2.12 29.07 -16.26
CA GLN A 3 2.79 28.80 -14.97
C GLN A 3 1.82 28.74 -13.78
N GLU A 4 0.74 29.48 -13.84
CA GLU A 4 -0.33 29.52 -12.83
C GLU A 4 -1.09 28.20 -12.74
N ILE A 5 -1.50 27.61 -13.88
CA ILE A 5 -2.18 26.31 -13.95
C ILE A 5 -1.24 25.19 -13.45
N LEU A 6 0.04 25.25 -13.79
CA LEU A 6 1.02 24.28 -13.32
C LEU A 6 1.21 24.35 -11.80
N SER A 7 1.27 25.57 -11.24
CA SER A 7 1.35 25.82 -9.79
C SER A 7 0.14 25.26 -9.03
N ASP A 8 -1.06 25.39 -9.58
CA ASP A 8 -2.28 24.86 -8.97
C ASP A 8 -2.29 23.33 -8.97
N ILE A 9 -1.86 22.70 -10.06
CA ILE A 9 -1.78 21.22 -10.14
C ILE A 9 -0.71 20.67 -9.17
N THR A 10 0.45 21.31 -9.03
CA THR A 10 1.49 20.85 -8.09
C THR A 10 1.04 20.88 -6.63
N ARG A 11 0.13 21.78 -6.27
CA ARG A 11 -0.47 21.88 -4.92
C ARG A 11 -1.64 20.95 -4.70
N SER A 12 -2.21 20.35 -5.75
CA SER A 12 -3.29 19.39 -5.64
C SER A 12 -2.85 18.17 -4.82
N PRO A 13 -3.73 17.55 -4.02
CA PRO A 13 -3.37 16.46 -3.14
C PRO A 13 -3.02 15.18 -3.91
N ILE A 14 -2.25 14.31 -3.28
CA ILE A 14 -2.08 12.92 -3.68
C ILE A 14 -3.29 12.15 -3.15
N GLY A 15 -4.04 11.49 -4.04
CA GLY A 15 -5.06 10.55 -3.65
C GLY A 15 -4.43 9.22 -3.22
N VAL A 16 -4.78 8.71 -2.05
CA VAL A 16 -4.32 7.40 -1.59
C VAL A 16 -5.53 6.59 -1.16
N PHE A 17 -5.66 5.34 -1.59
CA PHE A 17 -6.72 4.49 -1.09
C PHE A 17 -6.27 3.09 -0.71
N ASP A 18 -7.02 2.51 0.21
CA ASP A 18 -6.85 1.15 0.73
C ASP A 18 -8.20 0.49 0.99
N SER A 19 -8.20 -0.83 1.13
CA SER A 19 -9.37 -1.59 1.57
C SER A 19 -9.85 -1.24 2.99
N GLY A 20 -9.04 -0.54 3.79
CA GLY A 20 -9.37 -0.22 5.18
C GLY A 20 -8.49 0.88 5.76
N VAL A 21 -8.00 0.66 6.98
CA VAL A 21 -7.18 1.62 7.72
C VAL A 21 -5.67 1.42 7.49
N TRP A 22 -5.24 0.22 7.09
CA TRP A 22 -3.83 -0.18 7.12
C TRP A 22 -3.00 0.38 5.96
N GLY A 23 -3.64 0.90 4.92
CA GLY A 23 -2.98 1.73 3.89
C GLY A 23 -2.31 2.99 4.46
N LEU A 24 -2.60 3.35 5.71
CA LEU A 24 -1.88 4.39 6.44
C LEU A 24 -0.39 4.07 6.65
N THR A 25 0.03 2.82 6.54
CA THR A 25 1.45 2.46 6.47
C THR A 25 2.14 3.05 5.24
N VAL A 26 1.43 3.08 4.09
CA VAL A 26 1.90 3.75 2.86
C VAL A 26 1.85 5.27 3.03
N VAL A 27 0.76 5.81 3.56
CA VAL A 27 0.61 7.25 3.84
C VAL A 27 1.75 7.75 4.74
N ARG A 28 2.10 7.01 5.79
CA ARG A 28 3.23 7.34 6.68
C ARG A 28 4.56 7.46 5.92
N GLU A 29 4.83 6.55 5.00
CA GLU A 29 6.05 6.61 4.19
C GLU A 29 6.02 7.78 3.21
N ILE A 30 4.85 8.09 2.60
CA ILE A 30 4.68 9.28 1.74
C ILE A 30 4.95 10.55 2.54
N MET A 31 4.33 10.71 3.72
CA MET A 31 4.56 11.87 4.60
C MET A 31 6.03 12.04 4.97
N ARG A 32 6.76 10.93 5.15
CA ARG A 32 8.18 10.93 5.52
C ARG A 32 9.08 11.33 4.34
N GLN A 33 8.80 10.82 3.13
CA GLN A 33 9.66 11.00 1.95
C GLN A 33 9.38 12.29 1.20
N ILE A 34 8.14 12.77 1.22
CA ILE A 34 7.68 13.98 0.52
C ILE A 34 6.75 14.83 1.42
N PRO A 35 7.28 15.40 2.51
CA PRO A 35 6.49 16.05 3.57
C PRO A 35 5.72 17.29 3.13
N ASN A 36 6.05 17.87 1.98
CA ASN A 36 5.36 19.05 1.44
C ASN A 36 4.07 18.71 0.70
N GLU A 37 3.81 17.43 0.43
CA GLU A 37 2.62 16.98 -0.28
C GLU A 37 1.38 16.97 0.60
N SER A 38 0.25 17.37 0.01
CA SER A 38 -1.06 17.16 0.60
C SER A 38 -1.60 15.79 0.23
N ILE A 39 -2.36 15.17 1.13
CA ILE A 39 -2.91 13.81 0.94
C ILE A 39 -4.42 13.81 1.15
N CYS A 40 -5.14 13.20 0.21
CA CYS A 40 -6.54 12.81 0.33
C CYS A 40 -6.60 11.28 0.42
N TYR A 41 -6.80 10.75 1.62
CA TYR A 41 -6.88 9.32 1.89
C TYR A 41 -8.32 8.83 1.89
N PHE A 42 -8.57 7.66 1.28
CA PHE A 42 -9.82 6.93 1.40
C PHE A 42 -9.58 5.49 1.89
N GLY A 43 -10.20 5.14 3.02
CA GLY A 43 -10.23 3.77 3.55
C GLY A 43 -11.61 3.14 3.38
N ASP A 44 -11.69 2.01 2.67
CA ASP A 44 -12.94 1.32 2.40
C ASP A 44 -13.37 0.39 3.54
N THR A 45 -13.51 0.96 4.71
CA THR A 45 -13.75 0.26 5.98
C THR A 45 -15.07 -0.50 6.07
N ALA A 46 -16.08 -0.14 5.27
CA ALA A 46 -17.35 -0.87 5.20
C ALA A 46 -17.25 -2.20 4.44
N ARG A 47 -16.25 -2.35 3.54
CA ARG A 47 -16.18 -3.49 2.61
C ARG A 47 -14.92 -4.35 2.76
N VAL A 48 -14.18 -4.20 3.86
CA VAL A 48 -13.05 -5.07 4.22
C VAL A 48 -13.52 -6.51 4.50
N PRO A 49 -12.63 -7.51 4.38
CA PRO A 49 -11.33 -7.47 3.73
C PRO A 49 -11.43 -7.65 2.20
N TYR A 50 -10.48 -7.08 1.44
CA TYR A 50 -10.41 -7.32 -0.02
C TYR A 50 -9.73 -8.65 -0.37
N GLY A 51 -8.89 -9.16 0.51
CA GLY A 51 -8.07 -10.35 0.27
C GLY A 51 -8.81 -11.67 0.03
N SER A 52 -10.12 -11.71 0.30
CA SER A 52 -11.02 -12.85 0.07
C SER A 52 -12.07 -12.59 -1.01
N LYS A 53 -12.00 -11.45 -1.71
CA LYS A 53 -12.98 -11.06 -2.74
C LYS A 53 -12.48 -11.37 -4.17
N SER A 54 -13.43 -11.51 -5.09
CA SER A 54 -13.10 -11.71 -6.51
C SER A 54 -12.50 -10.46 -7.15
N LYS A 55 -11.79 -10.65 -8.27
CA LYS A 55 -11.20 -9.57 -9.08
C LYS A 55 -12.27 -8.54 -9.48
N GLU A 56 -13.41 -8.99 -9.98
CA GLU A 56 -14.52 -8.14 -10.45
C GLU A 56 -15.04 -7.23 -9.31
N THR A 57 -15.19 -7.81 -8.11
CA THR A 57 -15.67 -7.05 -6.95
C THR A 57 -14.65 -6.00 -6.52
N VAL A 58 -13.38 -6.36 -6.40
CA VAL A 58 -12.32 -5.42 -6.00
C VAL A 58 -12.13 -4.33 -7.03
N THR A 59 -12.17 -4.65 -8.33
CA THR A 59 -12.04 -3.67 -9.41
C THR A 59 -13.21 -2.68 -9.39
N ARG A 60 -14.44 -3.16 -9.21
CA ARG A 60 -15.62 -2.30 -9.06
C ARG A 60 -15.49 -1.34 -7.89
N PHE A 61 -15.08 -1.83 -6.71
CA PHE A 61 -14.86 -0.99 -5.53
C PHE A 61 -13.77 0.05 -5.77
N SER A 62 -12.67 -0.36 -6.39
CA SER A 62 -11.57 0.55 -6.73
C SER A 62 -12.01 1.66 -7.69
N ARG A 63 -12.87 1.37 -8.68
CA ARG A 63 -13.45 2.38 -9.59
C ARG A 63 -14.28 3.43 -8.85
N GLN A 64 -15.11 3.01 -7.88
CA GLN A 64 -15.89 3.93 -7.06
C GLN A 64 -14.99 4.87 -6.27
N ILE A 65 -13.95 4.33 -5.62
CA ILE A 65 -12.99 5.13 -4.85
C ILE A 65 -12.21 6.09 -5.74
N VAL A 66 -11.78 5.65 -6.92
CA VAL A 66 -11.11 6.53 -7.90
C VAL A 66 -12.01 7.69 -8.32
N ARG A 67 -13.30 7.45 -8.58
CA ARG A 67 -14.27 8.53 -8.89
C ARG A 67 -14.41 9.52 -7.73
N PHE A 68 -14.46 9.03 -6.49
CA PHE A 68 -14.45 9.86 -5.29
C PHE A 68 -13.20 10.73 -5.23
N LEU A 69 -12.00 10.13 -5.35
CA LEU A 69 -10.73 10.87 -5.29
C LEU A 69 -10.62 11.92 -6.41
N ARG A 70 -11.09 11.61 -7.61
CA ARG A 70 -11.11 12.57 -8.72
C ARG A 70 -11.98 13.79 -8.46
N LYS A 71 -13.11 13.65 -7.73
CA LYS A 71 -13.91 14.81 -7.28
C LYS A 71 -13.13 15.70 -6.30
N HIS A 72 -12.10 15.18 -5.64
CA HIS A 72 -11.18 15.93 -4.77
C HIS A 72 -9.99 16.53 -5.52
N GLN A 73 -10.01 16.49 -6.87
CA GLN A 73 -8.99 17.09 -7.74
C GLN A 73 -7.56 16.62 -7.42
N VAL A 74 -7.39 15.35 -7.11
CA VAL A 74 -6.08 14.77 -6.83
C VAL A 74 -5.21 14.78 -8.10
N LYS A 75 -3.92 15.08 -7.96
CA LYS A 75 -2.96 15.12 -9.08
C LYS A 75 -2.42 13.75 -9.49
N THR A 76 -2.50 12.78 -8.58
CA THR A 76 -2.08 11.40 -8.78
C THR A 76 -2.80 10.50 -7.79
N ILE A 77 -2.87 9.20 -8.07
CA ILE A 77 -3.48 8.21 -7.17
C ILE A 77 -2.46 7.13 -6.80
N VAL A 78 -2.46 6.72 -5.53
CA VAL A 78 -1.69 5.61 -4.99
C VAL A 78 -2.67 4.54 -4.49
N ILE A 79 -2.58 3.34 -5.04
CA ILE A 79 -3.30 2.16 -4.55
C ILE A 79 -2.44 1.51 -3.46
N ALA A 80 -2.76 1.77 -2.19
CA ALA A 80 -2.01 1.25 -1.05
C ALA A 80 -2.28 -0.25 -0.79
N CYS A 81 -3.49 -0.73 -1.10
CA CYS A 81 -3.87 -2.13 -0.97
C CYS A 81 -3.20 -3.02 -2.01
N ASN A 82 -2.47 -4.06 -1.57
CA ASN A 82 -1.83 -5.01 -2.49
C ASN A 82 -2.86 -5.76 -3.35
N THR A 83 -3.97 -6.20 -2.75
CA THR A 83 -5.05 -6.89 -3.48
C THR A 83 -5.69 -5.98 -4.54
N ALA A 84 -5.97 -4.71 -4.19
CA ALA A 84 -6.50 -3.75 -5.16
C ALA A 84 -5.48 -3.41 -6.26
N SER A 85 -4.19 -3.26 -5.91
CA SER A 85 -3.11 -3.09 -6.89
C SER A 85 -3.02 -4.27 -7.84
N ALA A 86 -3.14 -5.51 -7.32
CA ALA A 86 -3.05 -6.71 -8.13
C ALA A 86 -4.21 -6.87 -9.12
N TYR A 87 -5.41 -6.46 -8.74
CA TYR A 87 -6.62 -6.71 -9.51
C TYR A 87 -7.10 -5.54 -10.36
N ALA A 88 -6.87 -4.30 -9.91
CA ALA A 88 -7.49 -3.14 -10.52
C ALA A 88 -6.52 -2.17 -11.20
N LEU A 89 -5.21 -2.19 -10.90
CA LEU A 89 -4.28 -1.17 -11.39
C LEU A 89 -4.27 -1.07 -12.92
N ASP A 90 -4.08 -2.21 -13.63
CA ASP A 90 -3.93 -2.22 -15.09
C ASP A 90 -5.21 -1.77 -15.84
N GLU A 91 -6.38 -1.96 -15.20
CA GLU A 91 -7.65 -1.46 -15.74
C GLU A 91 -7.81 0.02 -15.48
N LEU A 92 -7.54 0.48 -14.24
CA LEU A 92 -7.64 1.88 -13.86
C LEU A 92 -6.66 2.78 -14.61
N GLU A 93 -5.44 2.31 -14.89
CA GLU A 93 -4.45 3.03 -15.71
C GLU A 93 -4.98 3.40 -17.10
N LYS A 94 -5.87 2.58 -17.66
CA LYS A 94 -6.49 2.81 -18.99
C LYS A 94 -7.71 3.72 -18.93
N GLU A 95 -8.33 3.85 -17.73
CA GLU A 95 -9.60 4.55 -17.55
C GLU A 95 -9.43 6.00 -17.09
N ILE A 96 -8.25 6.37 -16.56
CA ILE A 96 -8.01 7.70 -16.00
C ILE A 96 -6.86 8.42 -16.67
N ASP A 97 -6.93 9.74 -16.68
CA ASP A 97 -5.99 10.66 -17.33
C ASP A 97 -4.90 11.22 -16.41
N ILE A 98 -4.92 10.86 -15.12
CA ILE A 98 -3.90 11.23 -14.14
C ILE A 98 -3.02 10.02 -13.79
N PRO A 99 -1.77 10.25 -13.38
CA PRO A 99 -0.89 9.15 -12.97
C PRO A 99 -1.50 8.33 -11.83
N ILE A 100 -1.38 7.01 -11.92
CA ILE A 100 -1.78 6.08 -10.85
C ILE A 100 -0.65 5.08 -10.66
N ILE A 101 -0.32 4.77 -9.42
CA ILE A 101 0.65 3.72 -9.08
C ILE A 101 0.05 2.79 -8.02
N GLY A 102 0.48 1.53 -8.04
CA GLY A 102 0.14 0.54 -7.02
C GLY A 102 1.38 0.06 -6.28
N VAL A 103 1.21 -0.46 -5.08
CA VAL A 103 2.33 -0.89 -4.22
C VAL A 103 3.06 -2.14 -4.73
N VAL A 104 2.49 -2.90 -5.65
CA VAL A 104 3.05 -4.18 -6.10
C VAL A 104 4.29 -3.98 -6.97
N ARG A 105 4.22 -3.12 -7.99
CA ARG A 105 5.33 -2.90 -8.94
C ARG A 105 6.61 -2.41 -8.26
N PRO A 106 6.58 -1.38 -7.37
CA PRO A 106 7.78 -0.94 -6.65
C PRO A 106 8.39 -2.04 -5.77
N GLY A 107 7.56 -2.78 -5.05
CA GLY A 107 8.01 -3.90 -4.23
C GLY A 107 8.63 -5.04 -5.04
N ALA A 108 8.04 -5.38 -6.19
CA ALA A 108 8.57 -6.38 -7.11
C ALA A 108 9.92 -5.96 -7.71
N LYS A 109 10.05 -4.69 -8.11
CA LYS A 109 11.29 -4.13 -8.66
C LYS A 109 12.45 -4.26 -7.68
N VAL A 110 12.27 -3.75 -6.46
CA VAL A 110 13.33 -3.80 -5.46
C VAL A 110 13.69 -5.24 -5.09
N ALA A 111 12.72 -6.14 -4.95
CA ALA A 111 13.00 -7.54 -4.67
C ALA A 111 13.84 -8.21 -5.76
N ALA A 112 13.55 -7.93 -7.04
CA ALA A 112 14.32 -8.42 -8.17
C ALA A 112 15.75 -7.88 -8.21
N GLU A 113 15.97 -6.66 -7.71
CA GLU A 113 17.27 -5.99 -7.68
C GLU A 113 18.16 -6.44 -6.49
N VAL A 114 17.56 -6.74 -5.32
CA VAL A 114 18.32 -7.01 -4.09
C VAL A 114 18.63 -8.49 -3.87
N THR A 115 17.88 -9.41 -4.49
CA THR A 115 18.16 -10.86 -4.34
C THR A 115 19.53 -11.20 -4.87
N LYS A 116 20.24 -12.06 -4.13
CA LYS A 116 21.60 -12.53 -4.49
C LYS A 116 21.59 -13.97 -5.00
N ASN A 117 20.69 -14.80 -4.43
CA ASN A 117 20.60 -16.22 -4.81
C ASN A 117 19.45 -16.51 -5.78
N GLY A 118 18.68 -15.49 -6.16
CA GLY A 118 17.57 -15.63 -7.09
C GLY A 118 16.31 -16.30 -6.51
N LYS A 119 16.21 -16.46 -5.19
CA LYS A 119 15.05 -17.06 -4.53
C LYS A 119 14.31 -16.01 -3.71
N ILE A 120 13.15 -15.61 -4.19
CA ILE A 120 12.33 -14.55 -3.58
C ILE A 120 11.06 -15.16 -2.98
N GLY A 121 10.83 -14.92 -1.69
CA GLY A 121 9.55 -15.20 -1.02
C GLY A 121 8.59 -14.04 -1.16
N VAL A 122 7.30 -14.33 -1.28
CA VAL A 122 6.21 -13.34 -1.23
C VAL A 122 5.17 -13.81 -0.22
N ILE A 123 4.98 -13.07 0.86
CA ILE A 123 3.85 -13.30 1.77
C ILE A 123 2.78 -12.24 1.51
N ALA A 124 1.52 -12.67 1.39
CA ALA A 124 0.39 -11.78 1.08
C ALA A 124 -0.96 -12.43 1.44
N THR A 125 -2.06 -11.77 1.08
CA THR A 125 -3.39 -12.34 1.12
C THR A 125 -3.56 -13.43 0.05
N GLU A 126 -4.58 -14.30 0.21
CA GLU A 126 -4.90 -15.33 -0.79
C GLU A 126 -5.14 -14.75 -2.18
N ALA A 127 -5.89 -13.66 -2.27
CA ALA A 127 -6.16 -12.99 -3.54
C ALA A 127 -4.88 -12.45 -4.21
N THR A 128 -3.97 -11.84 -3.45
CA THR A 128 -2.71 -11.32 -3.98
C THR A 128 -1.79 -12.45 -4.44
N ILE A 129 -1.66 -13.54 -3.68
CA ILE A 129 -0.88 -14.71 -4.10
C ILE A 129 -1.51 -15.37 -5.32
N GLY A 130 -2.83 -15.59 -5.30
CA GLY A 130 -3.56 -16.23 -6.40
C GLY A 130 -3.51 -15.43 -7.71
N SER A 131 -3.37 -14.10 -7.66
CA SER A 131 -3.23 -13.25 -8.84
C SER A 131 -1.92 -13.46 -9.61
N GLN A 132 -0.88 -14.00 -8.98
CA GLN A 132 0.48 -14.17 -9.52
C GLN A 132 1.15 -12.84 -9.96
N ILE A 133 0.61 -11.69 -9.58
CA ILE A 133 1.08 -10.39 -10.08
C ILE A 133 2.53 -10.07 -9.67
N TYR A 134 2.94 -10.44 -8.44
CA TYR A 134 4.33 -10.32 -8.04
C TYR A 134 5.26 -11.18 -8.89
N THR A 135 4.85 -12.42 -9.18
CA THR A 135 5.59 -13.33 -10.07
C THR A 135 5.75 -12.73 -11.46
N GLN A 136 4.67 -12.18 -12.00
CA GLN A 136 4.69 -11.54 -13.32
C GLN A 136 5.69 -10.37 -13.34
N TYR A 137 5.54 -9.36 -12.48
CA TYR A 137 6.41 -8.17 -12.50
C TYR A 137 7.87 -8.48 -12.17
N ILE A 138 8.14 -9.41 -11.26
CA ILE A 138 9.53 -9.83 -10.97
C ILE A 138 10.15 -10.50 -12.20
N LYS A 139 9.41 -11.38 -12.88
CA LYS A 139 9.88 -12.09 -14.07
C LYS A 139 10.09 -11.18 -15.28
N GLU A 140 9.33 -10.08 -15.40
CA GLU A 140 9.54 -9.04 -16.42
C GLU A 140 10.89 -8.32 -16.23
N ILE A 141 11.36 -8.21 -14.97
CA ILE A 141 12.64 -7.54 -14.63
C ILE A 141 13.80 -8.54 -14.68
N ASN A 142 13.61 -9.71 -14.09
CA ASN A 142 14.63 -10.77 -14.02
C ASN A 142 13.96 -12.15 -14.19
N SER A 143 14.11 -12.75 -15.36
CA SER A 143 13.53 -14.05 -15.70
C SER A 143 14.14 -15.23 -14.95
N ASP A 144 15.36 -15.07 -14.41
CA ASP A 144 16.13 -16.19 -13.83
C ASP A 144 15.78 -16.44 -12.36
N VAL A 145 15.12 -15.49 -11.68
CA VAL A 145 14.73 -15.66 -10.28
C VAL A 145 13.54 -16.62 -10.11
N THR A 146 13.48 -17.31 -8.98
CA THR A 146 12.34 -18.16 -8.61
C THR A 146 11.55 -17.51 -7.49
N ILE A 147 10.22 -17.44 -7.65
CA ILE A 147 9.32 -16.78 -6.70
C ILE A 147 8.49 -17.83 -5.96
N TYR A 148 8.46 -17.73 -4.64
CA TYR A 148 7.73 -18.62 -3.74
C TYR A 148 6.66 -17.82 -2.99
N GLY A 149 5.40 -17.96 -3.44
CA GLY A 149 4.26 -17.26 -2.84
C GLY A 149 3.65 -18.03 -1.68
N LYS A 150 3.44 -17.38 -0.54
CA LYS A 150 2.75 -17.93 0.62
C LYS A 150 1.60 -17.04 1.06
N ALA A 151 0.38 -17.55 0.99
CA ALA A 151 -0.77 -16.88 1.57
C ALA A 151 -0.72 -16.94 3.10
N CYS A 152 -0.89 -15.79 3.76
CA CYS A 152 -0.82 -15.66 5.22
C CYS A 152 -2.10 -14.98 5.77
N PRO A 153 -3.29 -15.59 5.60
CA PRO A 153 -4.57 -14.94 5.93
C PRO A 153 -4.71 -14.55 7.41
N LEU A 154 -4.11 -15.31 8.35
CA LEU A 154 -4.23 -15.02 9.78
C LEU A 154 -3.43 -13.79 10.23
N PHE A 155 -2.45 -13.32 9.46
CA PHE A 155 -1.72 -12.12 9.85
C PHE A 155 -2.60 -10.87 9.88
N VAL A 156 -3.60 -10.80 9.01
CA VAL A 156 -4.55 -9.67 8.98
C VAL A 156 -5.32 -9.55 10.30
N PRO A 157 -6.10 -10.55 10.77
CA PRO A 157 -6.82 -10.43 12.03
C PRO A 157 -5.89 -10.27 13.24
N LEU A 158 -4.72 -10.91 13.27
CA LEU A 158 -3.77 -10.73 14.37
C LEU A 158 -3.29 -9.27 14.49
N VAL A 159 -3.07 -8.61 13.35
CA VAL A 159 -2.71 -7.18 13.34
C VAL A 159 -3.89 -6.31 13.76
N GLU A 160 -5.10 -6.60 13.30
CA GLU A 160 -6.32 -5.85 13.63
C GLU A 160 -6.70 -5.94 15.11
N GLU A 161 -6.40 -7.06 15.75
CA GLU A 161 -6.58 -7.25 17.21
C GLU A 161 -5.41 -6.70 18.05
N GLY A 162 -4.40 -6.10 17.40
CA GLY A 162 -3.26 -5.48 18.11
C GLY A 162 -2.24 -6.48 18.66
N LEU A 163 -2.27 -7.74 18.23
CA LEU A 163 -1.39 -8.83 18.69
C LEU A 163 -0.02 -8.80 17.99
N TRP A 164 0.56 -7.62 17.81
CA TRP A 164 1.76 -7.42 16.98
C TRP A 164 3.02 -8.10 17.51
N GLN A 165 3.15 -8.23 18.83
CA GLN A 165 4.29 -8.83 19.53
C GLN A 165 3.84 -9.99 20.45
N ASP A 166 2.70 -10.59 20.15
CA ASP A 166 2.12 -11.68 20.94
C ASP A 166 2.75 -13.02 20.53
N PRO A 167 2.97 -13.95 21.47
CA PRO A 167 3.46 -15.30 21.18
C PRO A 167 2.62 -16.05 20.14
N VAL A 168 1.30 -15.80 20.05
CA VAL A 168 0.46 -16.41 19.03
C VAL A 168 0.86 -15.97 17.63
N THR A 169 1.23 -14.71 17.47
CA THR A 169 1.72 -14.18 16.16
C THR A 169 3.07 -14.76 15.81
N ASP A 170 3.97 -14.97 16.77
CA ASP A 170 5.24 -15.66 16.57
C ASP A 170 5.01 -17.11 16.12
N GLU A 171 4.08 -17.83 16.73
CA GLU A 171 3.75 -19.21 16.37
C GLU A 171 3.17 -19.31 14.95
N ILE A 172 2.23 -18.43 14.61
CA ILE A 172 1.65 -18.38 13.25
C ILE A 172 2.71 -18.00 12.21
N ALA A 173 3.60 -17.06 12.55
CA ALA A 173 4.70 -16.70 11.66
C ALA A 173 5.63 -17.89 11.38
N LYS A 174 5.99 -18.67 12.41
CA LYS A 174 6.79 -19.91 12.22
C LYS A 174 6.11 -20.88 11.26
N ARG A 175 4.81 -21.13 11.44
CA ARG A 175 4.05 -22.05 10.56
C ARG A 175 4.01 -21.57 9.11
N TYR A 176 3.82 -20.27 8.89
CA TYR A 176 3.76 -19.73 7.55
C TYR A 176 5.11 -19.66 6.86
N LEU A 177 6.17 -19.33 7.61
CA LEU A 177 7.48 -19.04 7.04
C LEU A 177 8.41 -20.25 6.98
N SER A 178 8.12 -21.36 7.67
CA SER A 178 8.99 -22.56 7.70
C SER A 178 9.35 -23.04 6.29
N GLU A 179 8.39 -23.18 5.42
CA GLU A 179 8.61 -23.62 4.03
C GLU A 179 9.57 -22.69 3.27
N LEU A 180 9.43 -21.37 3.46
CA LEU A 180 10.29 -20.38 2.82
C LEU A 180 11.73 -20.41 3.38
N ILE A 181 11.86 -20.69 4.68
CA ILE A 181 13.15 -20.91 5.34
C ILE A 181 13.84 -22.15 4.75
N ASP A 182 13.13 -23.27 4.64
CA ASP A 182 13.65 -24.53 4.12
C ASP A 182 14.09 -24.42 2.65
N ILE A 183 13.39 -23.62 1.86
CA ILE A 183 13.74 -23.29 0.47
C ILE A 183 15.03 -22.46 0.39
N GLY A 184 15.34 -21.69 1.44
CA GLY A 184 16.51 -20.82 1.51
C GLY A 184 16.34 -19.56 0.66
N ILE A 185 15.21 -18.86 0.80
CA ILE A 185 15.04 -17.54 0.19
C ILE A 185 16.01 -16.52 0.82
N ASP A 186 16.49 -15.54 0.06
CA ASP A 186 17.30 -14.43 0.58
C ASP A 186 16.56 -13.08 0.60
N THR A 187 15.36 -13.06 0.02
CA THR A 187 14.55 -11.87 -0.09
C THR A 187 13.09 -12.23 0.17
N LEU A 188 12.39 -11.43 1.00
CA LEU A 188 10.99 -11.63 1.35
C LEU A 188 10.19 -10.34 1.17
N ILE A 189 9.18 -10.37 0.30
CA ILE A 189 8.24 -9.26 0.09
C ILE A 189 7.09 -9.37 1.10
N MET A 190 6.85 -8.29 1.86
CA MET A 190 5.70 -8.14 2.75
C MET A 190 4.50 -7.57 1.96
N GLY A 191 3.80 -8.41 1.20
CA GLY A 191 2.77 -8.06 0.23
C GLY A 191 1.38 -7.75 0.82
N CYS A 192 1.33 -7.11 1.99
CA CYS A 192 0.09 -6.62 2.61
C CYS A 192 0.37 -5.40 3.46
N THR A 193 -0.56 -4.43 3.49
CA THR A 193 -0.44 -3.19 4.27
C THR A 193 -0.39 -3.41 5.79
N HIS A 194 -0.86 -4.55 6.27
CA HIS A 194 -0.81 -4.95 7.68
C HIS A 194 0.60 -5.40 8.11
N TYR A 195 1.34 -6.07 7.23
CA TYR A 195 2.57 -6.79 7.59
C TYR A 195 3.73 -5.92 8.07
N PRO A 196 3.88 -4.65 7.68
CA PRO A 196 4.88 -3.76 8.28
C PRO A 196 4.77 -3.60 9.80
N LEU A 197 3.58 -3.84 10.40
CA LEU A 197 3.35 -3.75 11.84
C LEU A 197 3.88 -4.97 12.61
N ILE A 198 3.94 -6.12 11.95
CA ILE A 198 4.55 -7.35 12.48
C ILE A 198 5.92 -7.65 11.86
N ARG A 199 6.57 -6.62 11.27
CA ARG A 199 7.89 -6.75 10.63
C ARG A 199 8.94 -7.34 11.58
N SER A 200 8.93 -6.95 12.85
CA SER A 200 9.86 -7.48 13.85
C SER A 200 9.66 -8.98 14.10
N THR A 201 8.42 -9.44 14.18
CA THR A 201 8.06 -10.87 14.29
C THR A 201 8.48 -11.65 13.06
N ILE A 202 8.13 -11.16 11.85
CA ILE A 202 8.55 -11.76 10.59
C ILE A 202 10.08 -11.86 10.52
N GLY A 203 10.80 -10.77 10.82
CA GLY A 203 12.27 -10.74 10.78
C GLY A 203 12.93 -11.70 11.75
N ARG A 204 12.42 -11.81 12.99
CA ARG A 204 12.95 -12.81 13.96
C ARG A 204 12.77 -14.25 13.48
N VAL A 205 11.63 -14.54 12.84
CA VAL A 205 11.33 -15.91 12.40
C VAL A 205 12.06 -16.28 11.13
N ILE A 206 12.12 -15.37 10.14
CA ILE A 206 12.76 -15.67 8.84
C ILE A 206 14.29 -15.65 8.91
N GLY A 207 14.88 -14.92 9.86
CA GLY A 207 16.32 -14.77 10.04
C GLY A 207 16.89 -13.48 9.45
N GLU A 208 18.10 -13.12 9.93
CA GLU A 208 18.77 -11.87 9.57
C GLU A 208 19.36 -11.86 8.15
N ASP A 209 19.59 -13.04 7.58
CA ASP A 209 20.14 -13.20 6.24
C ASP A 209 19.11 -12.92 5.13
N VAL A 210 17.82 -12.78 5.48
CA VAL A 210 16.74 -12.50 4.53
C VAL A 210 16.41 -11.02 4.48
N THR A 211 16.55 -10.42 3.32
CA THR A 211 16.18 -9.02 3.09
C THR A 211 14.66 -8.87 3.06
N LEU A 212 14.11 -8.10 4.00
CA LEU A 212 12.66 -7.78 4.04
C LEU A 212 12.35 -6.57 3.17
N VAL A 213 11.64 -6.77 2.08
CA VAL A 213 11.15 -5.70 1.19
C VAL A 213 9.80 -5.20 1.69
N ASN A 214 9.72 -3.88 1.92
CA ASN A 214 8.49 -3.21 2.33
C ASN A 214 7.91 -2.40 1.15
N PRO A 215 6.86 -2.88 0.45
CA PRO A 215 6.29 -2.19 -0.69
C PRO A 215 5.82 -0.76 -0.37
N ALA A 216 5.39 -0.48 0.86
CA ALA A 216 4.96 0.87 1.26
C ALA A 216 6.10 1.89 1.17
N TYR A 217 7.30 1.53 1.61
CA TYR A 217 8.49 2.36 1.52
C TYR A 217 8.92 2.59 0.07
N GLU A 218 9.00 1.52 -0.71
CA GLU A 218 9.42 1.57 -2.12
C GLU A 218 8.44 2.38 -2.97
N THR A 219 7.15 2.26 -2.69
CA THR A 219 6.11 3.06 -3.37
C THR A 219 6.26 4.55 -3.09
N ALA A 220 6.62 4.95 -1.88
CA ALA A 220 6.84 6.37 -1.56
C ALA A 220 8.06 6.94 -2.29
N LEU A 221 9.13 6.15 -2.48
CA LEU A 221 10.29 6.54 -3.26
C LEU A 221 9.97 6.66 -4.76
N GLU A 222 9.27 5.68 -5.32
CA GLU A 222 8.86 5.70 -6.73
C GLU A 222 7.89 6.86 -7.01
N LEU A 223 6.92 7.10 -6.12
CA LEU A 223 6.02 8.25 -6.19
C LEU A 223 6.81 9.58 -6.25
N LYS A 224 7.82 9.73 -5.39
CA LYS A 224 8.69 10.91 -5.39
C LYS A 224 9.40 11.11 -6.73
N SER A 225 9.95 10.04 -7.29
CA SER A 225 10.63 10.07 -8.60
C SER A 225 9.66 10.45 -9.70
N MET A 226 8.51 9.78 -9.77
CA MET A 226 7.46 10.05 -10.76
C MET A 226 6.96 11.49 -10.70
N LEU A 227 6.67 12.01 -9.50
CA LEU A 227 6.22 13.39 -9.33
C LEU A 227 7.29 14.40 -9.78
N LYS A 228 8.56 14.13 -9.46
CA LYS A 228 9.70 14.97 -9.90
C LYS A 228 9.85 14.96 -11.40
N GLU A 229 9.86 13.80 -12.04
CA GLU A 229 10.00 13.63 -13.49
C GLU A 229 8.87 14.30 -14.28
N ARG A 230 7.65 14.29 -13.73
CA ARG A 230 6.48 14.92 -14.33
C ARG A 230 6.32 16.42 -13.99
N GLY A 231 7.21 16.99 -13.17
CA GLY A 231 7.10 18.37 -12.70
C GLY A 231 5.90 18.61 -11.76
N LEU A 232 5.40 17.56 -11.09
CA LEU A 232 4.24 17.59 -10.20
C LEU A 232 4.61 17.62 -8.72
N LEU A 233 5.90 17.51 -8.36
CA LEU A 233 6.37 17.50 -6.99
C LEU A 233 6.18 18.89 -6.36
N ASN A 234 5.42 18.95 -5.25
CA ASN A 234 5.25 20.19 -4.48
C ASN A 234 6.52 20.49 -3.68
N GLN A 235 7.16 21.63 -3.97
CA GLN A 235 8.37 22.07 -3.27
C GLN A 235 8.06 23.07 -2.15
N GLU A 236 6.85 23.62 -2.11
CA GLU A 236 6.44 24.61 -1.12
C GLU A 236 6.03 23.94 0.18
N ALA A 237 6.53 24.44 1.29
CA ALA A 237 6.08 23.98 2.61
C ALA A 237 4.58 24.28 2.80
N PRO A 238 3.82 23.37 3.45
CA PRO A 238 2.40 23.58 3.69
C PRO A 238 2.20 24.85 4.54
N LYS A 239 1.16 25.61 4.19
CA LYS A 239 0.79 26.81 4.95
C LYS A 239 0.31 26.41 6.35
N LEU A 240 0.71 27.16 7.35
CA LEU A 240 0.27 26.95 8.74
C LEU A 240 -1.27 26.96 8.79
N GLY A 241 -1.87 25.90 9.37
CA GLY A 241 -3.33 25.77 9.45
C GLY A 241 -4.01 25.26 8.16
N SER A 242 -3.24 24.89 7.11
CA SER A 242 -3.80 24.23 5.95
C SER A 242 -4.28 22.82 6.29
N ASN A 243 -5.36 22.37 5.63
CA ASN A 243 -5.90 21.02 5.76
C ASN A 243 -5.07 20.04 4.89
N GLN A 244 -3.78 19.93 5.19
CA GLN A 244 -2.80 19.18 4.39
C GLN A 244 -3.18 17.71 4.23
N TYR A 245 -3.79 17.11 5.26
CA TYR A 245 -4.16 15.70 5.27
C TYR A 245 -5.64 15.55 5.52
N GLN A 246 -6.33 14.96 4.55
CA GLN A 246 -7.76 14.71 4.61
C GLN A 246 -8.01 13.20 4.61
N PHE A 247 -8.81 12.72 5.55
CA PHE A 247 -9.12 11.30 5.70
C PHE A 247 -10.60 11.06 5.55
N TYR A 248 -10.93 10.09 4.70
CA TYR A 248 -12.28 9.66 4.42
C TYR A 248 -12.38 8.15 4.57
N VAL A 249 -13.52 7.68 5.03
CA VAL A 249 -13.81 6.25 5.23
C VAL A 249 -15.23 5.95 4.79
N SER A 250 -15.49 4.71 4.36
CA SER A 250 -16.84 4.29 4.02
C SER A 250 -17.71 3.98 5.25
N ASP A 251 -17.09 3.66 6.41
CA ASP A 251 -17.77 3.42 7.69
C ASP A 251 -16.81 3.55 8.88
N ALA A 252 -17.36 3.57 10.10
CA ALA A 252 -16.65 3.46 11.37
C ALA A 252 -15.49 4.46 11.58
N ALA A 253 -15.69 5.76 11.24
CA ALA A 253 -14.68 6.81 11.36
C ALA A 253 -14.03 6.91 12.76
N GLY A 254 -14.75 6.57 13.83
CA GLY A 254 -14.21 6.54 15.19
C GLY A 254 -13.13 5.47 15.38
N LYS A 255 -13.38 4.24 14.92
CA LYS A 255 -12.40 3.14 14.93
C LYS A 255 -11.20 3.47 14.03
N PHE A 256 -11.45 4.01 12.85
CA PHE A 256 -10.39 4.49 11.95
C PHE A 256 -9.44 5.44 12.67
N LYS A 257 -9.97 6.48 13.35
CA LYS A 257 -9.15 7.45 14.09
C LYS A 257 -8.29 6.79 15.17
N GLN A 258 -8.84 5.82 15.90
CA GLN A 258 -8.11 5.11 16.95
C GLN A 258 -6.89 4.37 16.38
N PHE A 259 -7.08 3.59 15.30
CA PHE A 259 -5.98 2.87 14.65
C PHE A 259 -5.00 3.81 13.93
N ALA A 260 -5.51 4.85 13.29
CA ALA A 260 -4.70 5.81 12.58
C ALA A 260 -3.66 6.48 13.48
N ASN A 261 -4.02 6.81 14.71
CA ASN A 261 -3.11 7.42 15.70
C ASN A 261 -2.01 6.45 16.17
N SER A 262 -2.19 5.14 16.04
CA SER A 262 -1.12 4.16 16.32
C SER A 262 -0.09 4.06 15.19
N ILE A 263 -0.47 4.42 13.97
CA ILE A 263 0.38 4.32 12.76
C ILE A 263 1.05 5.66 12.45
N ILE A 264 0.29 6.75 12.55
CA ILE A 264 0.74 8.12 12.19
C ILE A 264 0.95 8.93 13.46
N LYS A 265 2.19 9.30 13.75
CA LYS A 265 2.58 10.02 14.97
C LYS A 265 2.09 11.47 15.05
N TYR A 266 1.64 12.07 13.94
CA TYR A 266 1.23 13.47 13.86
C TYR A 266 -0.22 13.74 14.27
N GLY A 267 -0.93 12.71 14.74
CA GLY A 267 -2.33 12.80 15.16
C GLY A 267 -3.30 13.08 14.02
N ILE A 268 -4.18 12.14 13.73
CA ILE A 268 -5.29 12.37 12.78
C ILE A 268 -6.42 13.05 13.55
N LEU A 269 -6.66 14.33 13.22
CA LEU A 269 -7.68 15.14 13.90
C LEU A 269 -9.10 14.63 13.65
N SER A 270 -9.42 14.25 12.40
CA SER A 270 -10.75 13.74 12.04
C SER A 270 -10.70 12.88 10.78
N ALA A 271 -11.62 11.92 10.69
CA ALA A 271 -11.98 11.24 9.44
C ALA A 271 -13.47 11.49 9.16
N LYS A 272 -13.82 11.65 7.88
CA LYS A 272 -15.21 11.86 7.45
C LYS A 272 -15.77 10.57 6.88
N THR A 273 -16.96 10.15 7.32
CA THR A 273 -17.68 9.04 6.69
C THR A 273 -18.31 9.50 5.38
N VAL A 274 -18.19 8.67 4.35
CA VAL A 274 -18.71 8.91 3.01
C VAL A 274 -19.47 7.68 2.53
N ASN A 275 -20.68 7.86 2.02
CA ASN A 275 -21.37 6.79 1.31
C ASN A 275 -20.70 6.57 -0.05
N ILE A 276 -19.87 5.55 -0.16
CA ILE A 276 -19.10 5.29 -1.39
C ILE A 276 -19.97 4.76 -2.53
N GLU A 277 -21.18 4.29 -2.25
CA GLU A 277 -22.13 3.83 -3.28
C GLU A 277 -22.68 4.99 -4.12
N ASP A 278 -22.47 6.23 -3.71
CA ASP A 278 -22.85 7.44 -4.47
C ASP A 278 -21.84 7.75 -5.62
N TYR A 279 -20.81 6.93 -5.79
CA TYR A 279 -19.71 7.09 -6.75
C TYR A 279 -19.56 5.83 -7.63
#